data_83ed90d90a3afa823ba99635c315cee0
#
_entry.id   83ed90d90a3afa823ba99635c315cee0
#
_cell.length_a   1.000
_cell.length_b   1.000
_cell.length_c   1.000
_cell.angle_alpha   90.00
_cell.angle_beta   90.00
_cell.angle_gamma   90.00
#
_symmetry.space_group_name_H-M   'P 1'
#
loop_
_entity.id
_entity.type
_entity.pdbx_description
1 polymer ?
#
loop_
_entity_poly.entity_id
_entity_poly.type
_entity_poly.pdbx_seq_one_letter_code
_entity_poly.pdbx_strand_id
1 'polypeptide(L)'
;VLLGAFCATAGLRLLQCRSRARLRLAGRWLALGLCAALATLANPRGWSLHSGILEAMGMECLSFWDEFRSPDFLNGGTNIRIFEMILLGWMLVAFRGRLRLAELIVPAVFLYFSLQSVRNVTLFCILAAPVVARGMGAVLRVLPRVGGTFGAAWLAIERDALRCRAWMLIVAFAFLCAAPLDSLGMRKDLAGIRLSRGSEEFIRNNLSSFKRPFNAETLGGPLIYVFWPQMKVFVDDRFADLYHDEFMIGVYLKAASGGADWKDVLDRWGVTSAI
;
A
#
# COMPACT_ATOMS: atom_id res chain seq x y z
N VAL A 1 -3.15 -10.31 8.03
CA VAL A 1 -1.67 -10.49 8.15
C VAL A 1 -1.17 -9.97 9.49
N LEU A 2 -1.36 -8.68 9.86
CA LEU A 2 -0.89 -8.09 11.13
C LEU A 2 -1.34 -8.89 12.35
N LEU A 3 -2.64 -9.22 12.41
CA LEU A 3 -3.19 -9.97 13.54
C LEU A 3 -2.62 -11.39 13.59
N GLY A 4 -2.45 -12.05 12.43
CA GLY A 4 -1.80 -13.36 12.33
C GLY A 4 -0.36 -13.33 12.85
N ALA A 5 0.42 -12.30 12.50
CA ALA A 5 1.78 -12.12 12.99
C ALA A 5 1.80 -11.89 14.51
N PHE A 6 0.86 -11.11 15.08
CA PHE A 6 0.71 -10.97 16.53
C PHE A 6 0.31 -12.27 17.22
N CYS A 7 -0.62 -13.05 16.64
CA CYS A 7 -1.01 -14.35 17.17
C CYS A 7 0.16 -15.34 17.13
N ALA A 8 0.95 -15.36 16.05
CA ALA A 8 2.14 -16.19 15.95
C ALA A 8 3.18 -15.81 17.02
N THR A 9 3.42 -14.52 17.25
CA THR A 9 4.34 -14.07 18.32
C THR A 9 3.81 -14.43 19.73
N ALA A 10 2.50 -14.35 19.95
CA ALA A 10 1.88 -14.77 21.19
C ALA A 10 2.01 -16.28 21.39
N GLY A 11 1.80 -17.07 20.33
CA GLY A 11 1.96 -18.52 20.34
C GLY A 11 3.39 -18.96 20.65
N LEU A 12 4.38 -18.34 20.00
CA LEU A 12 5.81 -18.61 20.28
C LEU A 12 6.21 -18.28 21.72
N ARG A 13 5.68 -17.19 22.30
CA ARG A 13 5.88 -16.86 23.71
C ARG A 13 5.25 -17.86 24.67
N LEU A 14 4.16 -18.52 24.25
CA LEU A 14 3.53 -19.60 25.03
C LEU A 14 4.41 -20.81 25.14
N LEU A 15 5.08 -21.17 24.03
CA LEU A 15 6.02 -22.32 24.02
C LEU A 15 7.22 -22.11 24.96
N GLN A 16 7.59 -20.85 25.21
CA GLN A 16 8.74 -20.48 26.05
C GLN A 16 8.44 -20.33 27.54
N CYS A 17 7.15 -20.27 27.96
CA CYS A 17 6.79 -19.91 29.33
C CYS A 17 5.54 -20.66 29.86
N ARG A 18 5.73 -21.51 30.87
CA ARG A 18 4.67 -22.27 31.58
C ARG A 18 3.86 -21.48 32.62
N SER A 19 3.88 -20.16 32.63
CA SER A 19 3.11 -19.37 33.60
C SER A 19 1.63 -19.30 33.22
N ARG A 20 0.70 -19.64 34.15
CA ARG A 20 -0.75 -19.58 33.95
C ARG A 20 -1.28 -18.20 33.53
N ALA A 21 -0.62 -17.11 33.96
CA ALA A 21 -1.00 -15.76 33.58
C ALA A 21 -0.69 -15.47 32.10
N ARG A 22 0.43 -15.97 31.59
CA ARG A 22 0.82 -15.82 30.17
C ARG A 22 -0.03 -16.69 29.24
N LEU A 23 -0.42 -17.87 29.70
CA LEU A 23 -1.39 -18.72 28.98
C LEU A 23 -2.73 -18.00 28.78
N ARG A 24 -3.25 -17.36 29.85
CA ARG A 24 -4.49 -16.55 29.75
C ARG A 24 -4.36 -15.38 28.80
N LEU A 25 -3.22 -14.67 28.83
CA LEU A 25 -2.98 -13.54 27.93
C LEU A 25 -2.93 -13.99 26.48
N ALA A 26 -2.25 -15.08 26.19
CA ALA A 26 -2.18 -15.62 24.83
C ALA A 26 -3.52 -16.18 24.36
N GLY A 27 -4.30 -16.82 25.23
CA GLY A 27 -5.67 -17.22 24.92
C GLY A 27 -6.54 -16.03 24.51
N ARG A 28 -6.38 -14.86 25.19
CA ARG A 28 -7.07 -13.61 24.80
C ARG A 28 -6.64 -13.13 23.40
N TRP A 29 -5.35 -13.18 23.09
CA TRP A 29 -4.86 -12.78 21.77
C TRP A 29 -5.32 -13.74 20.66
N LEU A 30 -5.34 -15.04 20.94
CA LEU A 30 -5.89 -16.04 20.01
C LEU A 30 -7.40 -15.85 19.80
N ALA A 31 -8.15 -15.61 20.87
CA ALA A 31 -9.59 -15.33 20.78
C ALA A 31 -9.84 -14.05 19.98
N LEU A 32 -9.09 -12.97 20.23
CA LEU A 32 -9.16 -11.73 19.46
C LEU A 32 -8.85 -11.98 17.98
N GLY A 33 -7.81 -12.78 17.70
CA GLY A 33 -7.44 -13.16 16.34
C GLY A 33 -8.55 -13.92 15.61
N LEU A 34 -9.16 -14.88 16.30
CA LEU A 34 -10.27 -15.64 15.76
C LEU A 34 -11.51 -14.76 15.54
N CYS A 35 -11.86 -13.91 16.51
CA CYS A 35 -12.98 -12.98 16.37
C CYS A 35 -12.76 -12.03 15.18
N ALA A 36 -11.54 -11.50 15.01
CA ALA A 36 -11.24 -10.63 13.87
C ALA A 36 -11.28 -11.39 12.54
N ALA A 37 -10.78 -12.63 12.48
CA ALA A 37 -10.90 -13.48 11.29
C ALA A 37 -12.38 -13.76 10.95
N LEU A 38 -13.20 -14.08 11.95
CA LEU A 38 -14.64 -14.27 11.76
C LEU A 38 -15.34 -12.98 11.34
N ALA A 39 -14.93 -11.83 11.90
CA ALA A 39 -15.47 -10.54 11.50
C ALA A 39 -15.19 -10.19 10.02
N THR A 40 -14.10 -10.70 9.43
CA THR A 40 -13.84 -10.51 7.99
C THR A 40 -14.84 -11.26 7.11
N LEU A 41 -15.58 -12.23 7.64
CA LEU A 41 -16.65 -12.92 6.93
C LEU A 41 -17.98 -12.14 6.95
N ALA A 42 -18.11 -11.16 7.86
CA ALA A 42 -19.28 -10.30 7.99
C ALA A 42 -19.25 -9.18 6.91
N ASN A 43 -19.09 -9.57 5.66
CA ASN A 43 -19.15 -8.71 4.48
C ASN A 43 -20.18 -9.25 3.48
N PRO A 44 -20.69 -8.45 2.53
CA PRO A 44 -21.70 -8.90 1.56
C PRO A 44 -21.28 -10.11 0.70
N ARG A 45 -19.97 -10.33 0.50
CA ARG A 45 -19.42 -11.44 -0.28
C ARG A 45 -19.05 -12.66 0.58
N GLY A 46 -19.07 -12.54 1.93
CA GLY A 46 -18.73 -13.64 2.84
C GLY A 46 -17.38 -14.29 2.53
N TRP A 47 -17.35 -15.61 2.39
CA TRP A 47 -16.13 -16.34 2.05
C TRP A 47 -15.60 -16.05 0.63
N SER A 48 -16.47 -15.71 -0.34
CA SER A 48 -16.06 -15.46 -1.72
C SER A 48 -15.11 -14.28 -1.85
N LEU A 49 -15.10 -13.34 -0.88
CA LEU A 49 -14.10 -12.28 -0.84
C LEU A 49 -12.68 -12.86 -0.65
N HIS A 50 -12.54 -13.83 0.26
CA HIS A 50 -11.23 -14.43 0.56
C HIS A 50 -10.73 -15.30 -0.59
N SER A 51 -11.61 -16.11 -1.20
CA SER A 51 -11.25 -16.91 -2.37
C SER A 51 -10.89 -16.02 -3.56
N GLY A 52 -11.64 -14.94 -3.81
CA GLY A 52 -11.32 -13.98 -4.86
C GLY A 52 -9.98 -13.26 -4.66
N ILE A 53 -9.64 -12.89 -3.41
CA ILE A 53 -8.32 -12.31 -3.12
C ILE A 53 -7.19 -13.32 -3.41
N LEU A 54 -7.37 -14.59 -3.03
CA LEU A 54 -6.35 -15.63 -3.30
C LEU A 54 -6.22 -15.91 -4.80
N GLU A 55 -7.31 -15.94 -5.52
CA GLU A 55 -7.34 -16.07 -6.98
C GLU A 55 -6.64 -14.90 -7.66
N ALA A 56 -7.00 -13.67 -7.26
CA ALA A 56 -6.37 -12.46 -7.77
C ALA A 56 -4.85 -12.45 -7.53
N MET A 57 -4.37 -12.90 -6.37
CA MET A 57 -2.92 -13.00 -6.08
C MET A 57 -2.18 -13.99 -6.99
N GLY A 58 -2.88 -14.92 -7.64
CA GLY A 58 -2.32 -15.89 -8.59
C GLY A 58 -2.36 -15.42 -10.05
N MET A 59 -2.97 -14.28 -10.35
CA MET A 59 -3.11 -13.78 -11.72
C MET A 59 -1.78 -13.31 -12.31
N GLU A 60 -1.44 -13.76 -13.50
CA GLU A 60 -0.22 -13.35 -14.23
C GLU A 60 -0.29 -11.90 -14.68
N CYS A 61 -1.49 -11.41 -15.01
CA CYS A 61 -1.68 -10.04 -15.45
C CYS A 61 -1.21 -9.00 -14.40
N LEU A 62 -1.21 -9.32 -13.11
CA LEU A 62 -0.71 -8.41 -12.07
C LEU A 62 0.76 -8.01 -12.28
N SER A 63 1.57 -8.87 -12.89
CA SER A 63 2.98 -8.59 -13.16
C SER A 63 3.20 -7.45 -14.16
N PHE A 64 2.18 -7.05 -14.91
CA PHE A 64 2.26 -5.95 -15.88
C PHE A 64 2.09 -4.58 -15.20
N TRP A 65 1.60 -4.54 -13.97
CA TRP A 65 1.42 -3.28 -13.22
C TRP A 65 2.56 -3.04 -12.24
N ASP A 66 3.09 -1.83 -12.27
CA ASP A 66 4.25 -1.43 -11.46
C ASP A 66 4.01 -1.60 -9.95
N GLU A 67 2.77 -1.47 -9.49
CA GLU A 67 2.41 -1.64 -8.08
C GLU A 67 2.64 -3.05 -7.54
N PHE A 68 2.48 -4.07 -8.39
CA PHE A 68 2.60 -5.48 -8.01
C PHE A 68 3.98 -6.07 -8.30
N ARG A 69 4.85 -5.30 -8.99
CA ARG A 69 6.23 -5.72 -9.25
C ARG A 69 7.09 -5.63 -7.99
N SER A 70 8.15 -6.41 -7.98
CA SER A 70 9.20 -6.29 -6.99
C SER A 70 9.85 -4.90 -7.02
N PRO A 71 10.29 -4.35 -5.87
CA PRO A 71 10.98 -3.08 -5.83
C PRO A 71 12.24 -3.08 -6.70
N ASP A 72 12.40 -2.06 -7.54
CA ASP A 72 13.65 -1.83 -8.27
C ASP A 72 14.60 -1.02 -7.38
N PHE A 73 15.60 -1.69 -6.82
CA PHE A 73 16.60 -1.09 -5.95
C PHE A 73 17.64 -0.25 -6.72
N LEU A 74 17.77 -0.43 -8.02
CA LEU A 74 18.75 0.31 -8.82
C LEU A 74 18.16 1.63 -9.32
N ASN A 75 16.95 1.58 -9.89
CA ASN A 75 16.30 2.73 -10.52
C ASN A 75 15.11 3.27 -9.70
N GLY A 76 14.89 2.72 -8.50
CA GLY A 76 13.77 3.10 -7.65
C GLY A 76 13.82 4.57 -7.22
N GLY A 77 12.66 5.23 -7.22
CA GLY A 77 12.50 6.60 -6.78
C GLY A 77 12.71 6.78 -5.27
N THR A 78 12.39 7.98 -4.76
CA THR A 78 12.58 8.37 -3.35
C THR A 78 11.96 7.38 -2.36
N ASN A 79 10.82 6.78 -2.70
CA ASN A 79 10.14 5.81 -1.83
C ASN A 79 10.98 4.55 -1.60
N ILE A 80 11.68 4.06 -2.64
CA ILE A 80 12.57 2.90 -2.52
C ILE A 80 13.81 3.24 -1.72
N ARG A 81 14.36 4.45 -1.86
CA ARG A 81 15.50 4.91 -1.02
C ARG A 81 15.13 5.01 0.45
N ILE A 82 13.92 5.51 0.77
CA ILE A 82 13.41 5.52 2.15
C ILE A 82 13.26 4.09 2.68
N PHE A 83 12.74 3.18 1.86
CA PHE A 83 12.63 1.77 2.21
C PHE A 83 13.99 1.15 2.53
N GLU A 84 15.00 1.36 1.69
CA GLU A 84 16.38 0.88 1.91
C GLU A 84 16.95 1.40 3.24
N MET A 85 16.78 2.70 3.51
CA MET A 85 17.26 3.30 4.77
C MET A 85 16.57 2.72 6.00
N ILE A 86 15.25 2.52 5.96
CA ILE A 86 14.49 1.94 7.05
C ILE A 86 14.83 0.47 7.22
N LEU A 87 14.98 -0.28 6.13
CA LEU A 87 15.40 -1.68 6.14
C LEU A 87 16.78 -1.83 6.79
N LEU A 88 17.76 -1.04 6.35
CA LEU A 88 19.11 -1.05 6.94
C LEU A 88 19.06 -0.71 8.43
N GLY A 89 18.33 0.34 8.80
CA GLY A 89 18.15 0.73 10.20
C GLY A 89 17.52 -0.39 11.05
N TRP A 90 16.47 -1.05 10.52
CA TRP A 90 15.82 -2.17 11.20
C TRP A 90 16.75 -3.38 11.35
N MET A 91 17.51 -3.73 10.31
CA MET A 91 18.52 -4.80 10.36
C MET A 91 19.60 -4.50 11.41
N LEU A 92 20.12 -3.27 11.47
CA LEU A 92 21.12 -2.87 12.47
C LEU A 92 20.59 -2.99 13.90
N VAL A 93 19.34 -2.61 14.15
CA VAL A 93 18.69 -2.74 15.47
C VAL A 93 18.42 -4.21 15.79
N ALA A 94 18.02 -5.01 14.80
CA ALA A 94 17.81 -6.47 14.93
C ALA A 94 19.12 -7.19 15.28
N PHE A 95 20.21 -6.86 14.60
CA PHE A 95 21.53 -7.44 14.83
C PHE A 95 22.05 -7.19 16.25
N ARG A 96 21.70 -6.06 16.87
CA ARG A 96 22.03 -5.77 18.27
C ARG A 96 21.27 -6.61 19.29
N GLY A 97 20.35 -7.48 18.86
CA GLY A 97 19.65 -8.45 19.71
C GLY A 97 18.70 -7.86 20.75
N ARG A 98 18.31 -6.58 20.64
CA ARG A 98 17.45 -5.86 21.61
C ARG A 98 15.99 -5.75 21.18
N LEU A 99 15.58 -6.45 20.12
CA LEU A 99 14.20 -6.45 19.65
C LEU A 99 13.32 -7.42 20.45
N ARG A 100 12.11 -6.99 20.71
CA ARG A 100 11.05 -7.90 21.13
C ARG A 100 10.67 -8.79 19.95
N LEU A 101 10.22 -10.01 20.22
CA LEU A 101 9.86 -10.96 19.19
C LEU A 101 8.84 -10.39 18.17
N ALA A 102 7.84 -9.60 18.63
CA ALA A 102 6.89 -8.94 17.75
C ALA A 102 7.53 -7.88 16.85
N GLU A 103 8.54 -7.16 17.34
CA GLU A 103 9.27 -6.13 16.59
C GLU A 103 10.20 -6.73 15.53
N LEU A 104 10.49 -8.01 15.65
CA LEU A 104 11.24 -8.79 14.67
C LEU A 104 10.28 -9.43 13.66
N ILE A 105 9.30 -10.20 14.12
CA ILE A 105 8.44 -11.02 13.25
C ILE A 105 7.50 -10.16 12.41
N VAL A 106 6.87 -9.14 13.01
CA VAL A 106 5.88 -8.35 12.27
C VAL A 106 6.52 -7.61 11.09
N PRO A 107 7.60 -6.81 11.26
CA PRO A 107 8.25 -6.22 10.11
C PRO A 107 8.84 -7.24 9.14
N ALA A 108 9.37 -8.39 9.61
CA ALA A 108 9.92 -9.42 8.73
C ALA A 108 8.86 -10.00 7.77
N VAL A 109 7.64 -10.24 8.26
CA VAL A 109 6.53 -10.70 7.42
C VAL A 109 6.19 -9.64 6.36
N PHE A 110 6.11 -8.37 6.75
CA PHE A 110 5.83 -7.29 5.79
C PHE A 110 7.03 -7.00 4.87
N LEU A 111 8.26 -7.24 5.31
CA LEU A 111 9.44 -7.22 4.43
C LEU A 111 9.31 -8.25 3.31
N TYR A 112 8.93 -9.49 3.65
CA TYR A 112 8.70 -10.52 2.65
C TYR A 112 7.69 -10.07 1.58
N PHE A 113 6.53 -9.54 1.98
CA PHE A 113 5.55 -9.01 1.03
C PHE A 113 6.04 -7.77 0.27
N SER A 114 6.87 -6.93 0.92
CA SER A 114 7.45 -5.74 0.27
C SER A 114 8.44 -6.09 -0.83
N LEU A 115 9.17 -7.19 -0.66
CA LEU A 115 10.10 -7.68 -1.69
C LEU A 115 9.35 -8.29 -2.89
N GLN A 116 8.13 -8.74 -2.70
CA GLN A 116 7.29 -9.24 -3.79
C GLN A 116 6.54 -8.11 -4.52
N SER A 117 6.14 -7.05 -3.80
CA SER A 117 5.31 -5.99 -4.36
C SER A 117 5.62 -4.64 -3.73
N VAL A 118 5.89 -3.65 -4.58
CA VAL A 118 6.15 -2.25 -4.19
C VAL A 118 5.02 -1.68 -3.32
N ARG A 119 3.79 -2.09 -3.55
CA ARG A 119 2.61 -1.69 -2.78
C ARG A 119 2.76 -1.93 -1.27
N ASN A 120 3.48 -2.98 -0.88
CA ASN A 120 3.68 -3.35 0.53
C ASN A 120 4.85 -2.62 1.20
N VAL A 121 5.71 -1.95 0.43
CA VAL A 121 6.87 -1.20 0.94
C VAL A 121 6.48 -0.19 2.01
N THR A 122 5.41 0.55 1.77
CA THR A 122 4.89 1.54 2.73
C THR A 122 4.47 0.90 4.05
N LEU A 123 3.85 -0.29 4.01
CA LEU A 123 3.44 -1.01 5.21
C LEU A 123 4.64 -1.47 6.04
N PHE A 124 5.68 -2.00 5.40
CA PHE A 124 6.93 -2.32 6.09
C PHE A 124 7.55 -1.08 6.73
N CYS A 125 7.64 0.03 6.00
CA CYS A 125 8.20 1.28 6.51
C CYS A 125 7.45 1.79 7.75
N ILE A 126 6.12 1.79 7.73
CA ILE A 126 5.29 2.19 8.87
C ILE A 126 5.55 1.30 10.10
N LEU A 127 5.71 0.00 9.91
CA LEU A 127 5.90 -0.96 10.99
C LEU A 127 7.34 -0.97 11.54
N ALA A 128 8.33 -0.78 10.68
CA ALA A 128 9.74 -0.79 11.04
C ALA A 128 10.22 0.56 11.61
N ALA A 129 9.68 1.69 11.14
CA ALA A 129 10.13 3.03 11.54
C ALA A 129 10.14 3.26 13.07
N PRO A 130 9.12 2.87 13.85
CA PRO A 130 9.16 3.03 15.32
C PRO A 130 10.27 2.21 15.98
N VAL A 131 10.62 1.06 15.40
CA VAL A 131 11.71 0.19 15.89
C VAL A 131 13.05 0.86 15.62
N VAL A 132 13.24 1.36 14.40
CA VAL A 132 14.44 2.10 13.98
C VAL A 132 14.61 3.36 14.84
N ALA A 133 13.56 4.16 15.01
CA ALA A 133 13.60 5.39 15.81
C ALA A 133 14.04 5.13 17.27
N ARG A 134 13.54 4.05 17.89
CA ARG A 134 13.99 3.66 19.25
C ARG A 134 15.44 3.20 19.26
N GLY A 135 15.86 2.45 18.25
CA GLY A 135 17.26 2.02 18.11
C GLY A 135 18.22 3.20 17.95
N MET A 136 17.85 4.15 17.08
CA MET A 136 18.59 5.41 16.89
C MET A 136 18.64 6.23 18.17
N GLY A 137 17.52 6.39 18.89
CA GLY A 137 17.47 7.08 20.16
C GLY A 137 18.42 6.47 21.20
N ALA A 138 18.57 5.13 21.21
CA ALA A 138 19.52 4.46 22.09
C ALA A 138 21.00 4.76 21.71
N VAL A 139 21.30 4.85 20.41
CA VAL A 139 22.63 5.24 19.91
C VAL A 139 22.91 6.71 20.23
N LEU A 140 21.97 7.58 19.95
CA LEU A 140 22.09 9.03 20.17
C LEU A 140 22.26 9.38 21.66
N ARG A 141 21.72 8.59 22.60
CA ARG A 141 21.93 8.76 24.05
C ARG A 141 23.37 8.41 24.50
N VAL A 142 24.08 7.63 23.72
CA VAL A 142 25.51 7.30 23.99
C VAL A 142 26.43 8.38 23.38
N LEU A 143 25.99 9.03 22.30
CA LEU A 143 26.75 10.07 21.60
C LEU A 143 27.20 11.26 22.50
N PRO A 144 26.41 11.78 23.47
CA PRO A 144 26.86 12.88 24.33
C PRO A 144 28.08 12.55 25.18
N ARG A 145 28.28 11.26 25.47
CA ARG A 145 29.47 10.80 26.20
C ARG A 145 30.73 10.82 25.33
N VAL A 146 30.55 10.87 24.00
CA VAL A 146 31.63 10.80 23.03
C VAL A 146 31.74 12.09 22.18
N GLY A 147 30.65 12.87 22.02
CA GLY A 147 30.50 13.93 21.02
C GLY A 147 30.03 15.31 21.53
N GLY A 148 30.15 15.66 22.80
CA GLY A 148 29.99 17.03 23.29
C GLY A 148 28.60 17.68 23.08
N THR A 149 28.59 18.87 22.49
CA THR A 149 27.41 19.76 22.37
C THR A 149 26.25 19.20 21.57
N PHE A 150 26.47 18.46 20.48
CA PHE A 150 25.40 17.89 19.63
C PHE A 150 24.52 16.89 20.35
N GLY A 151 25.14 16.01 21.13
CA GLY A 151 24.38 15.02 21.90
C GLY A 151 23.57 15.61 23.04
N ALA A 152 24.09 16.68 23.69
CA ALA A 152 23.37 17.43 24.69
C ALA A 152 22.16 18.17 24.11
N ALA A 153 22.32 18.79 22.93
CA ALA A 153 21.23 19.44 22.19
C ALA A 153 20.14 18.42 21.79
N TRP A 154 20.52 17.24 21.31
CA TRP A 154 19.58 16.19 20.95
C TRP A 154 18.75 15.72 22.15
N LEU A 155 19.39 15.48 23.31
CA LEU A 155 18.70 15.08 24.54
C LEU A 155 17.74 16.17 25.04
N ALA A 156 18.09 17.45 24.87
CA ALA A 156 17.20 18.55 25.18
C ALA A 156 15.96 18.53 24.26
N ILE A 157 16.14 18.37 22.95
CA ILE A 157 15.05 18.26 21.96
C ILE A 157 14.15 17.05 22.29
N GLU A 158 14.72 15.88 22.58
CA GLU A 158 13.94 14.68 22.94
C GLU A 158 13.10 14.91 24.20
N ARG A 159 13.64 15.57 25.21
CA ARG A 159 12.93 15.91 26.46
C ARG A 159 11.77 16.88 26.22
N ASP A 160 12.03 17.90 25.42
CA ASP A 160 11.03 18.91 25.09
C ASP A 160 9.94 18.34 24.16
N ALA A 161 10.30 17.50 23.18
CA ALA A 161 9.36 16.77 22.35
C ALA A 161 8.45 15.85 23.16
N LEU A 162 8.97 15.18 24.19
CA LEU A 162 8.17 14.36 25.10
C LEU A 162 7.18 15.19 25.95
N ARG A 163 7.57 16.40 26.36
CA ARG A 163 6.69 17.34 27.06
C ARG A 163 5.61 17.94 26.15
N CYS A 164 5.95 18.19 24.90
CA CYS A 164 5.06 18.80 23.89
C CYS A 164 4.21 17.79 23.12
N ARG A 165 4.24 16.50 23.45
CA ARG A 165 3.68 15.40 22.66
C ARG A 165 2.24 15.62 22.20
N ALA A 166 1.35 16.06 23.09
CA ALA A 166 -0.04 16.31 22.76
C ALA A 166 -0.21 17.54 21.85
N TRP A 167 0.55 18.61 22.11
CA TRP A 167 0.50 19.84 21.31
C TRP A 167 1.04 19.64 19.91
N MET A 168 2.10 18.85 19.73
CA MET A 168 2.64 18.53 18.40
C MET A 168 1.62 17.76 17.55
N LEU A 169 0.87 16.83 18.13
CA LEU A 169 -0.20 16.13 17.43
C LEU A 169 -1.35 17.07 17.04
N ILE A 170 -1.72 18.00 17.95
CA ILE A 170 -2.75 19.00 17.67
C ILE A 170 -2.29 19.96 16.58
N VAL A 171 -1.04 20.43 16.63
CA VAL A 171 -0.47 21.32 15.61
C VAL A 171 -0.33 20.60 14.27
N ALA A 172 0.14 19.36 14.25
CA ALA A 172 0.23 18.55 13.02
C ALA A 172 -1.16 18.29 12.43
N PHE A 173 -2.16 17.98 13.25
CA PHE A 173 -3.53 17.78 12.83
C PHE A 173 -4.15 19.10 12.33
N ALA A 174 -3.95 20.21 13.05
CA ALA A 174 -4.41 21.54 12.63
C ALA A 174 -3.75 21.98 11.32
N PHE A 175 -2.43 21.69 11.15
CA PHE A 175 -1.73 21.95 9.90
C PHE A 175 -2.28 21.11 8.74
N LEU A 176 -2.54 19.82 8.95
CA LEU A 176 -3.18 18.94 7.98
C LEU A 176 -4.59 19.42 7.60
N CYS A 177 -5.37 19.92 8.58
CA CYS A 177 -6.70 20.47 8.33
C CYS A 177 -6.68 21.86 7.68
N ALA A 178 -5.68 22.68 8.00
CA ALA A 178 -5.55 24.05 7.51
C ALA A 178 -4.75 24.16 6.20
N ALA A 179 -3.89 23.19 5.91
CA ALA A 179 -3.13 23.19 4.67
C ALA A 179 -4.10 23.00 3.49
N PRO A 180 -4.17 23.93 2.55
CA PRO A 180 -4.98 23.72 1.36
C PRO A 180 -4.48 22.47 0.66
N LEU A 181 -5.39 21.54 0.36
CA LEU A 181 -5.08 20.26 -0.29
C LEU A 181 -4.28 20.46 -1.60
N ASP A 182 -4.42 21.62 -2.23
CA ASP A 182 -3.66 22.02 -3.40
C ASP A 182 -2.17 22.22 -3.11
N SER A 183 -1.80 22.72 -1.92
CA SER A 183 -0.39 22.94 -1.53
C SER A 183 0.34 21.64 -1.17
N LEU A 184 -0.40 20.61 -0.79
CA LEU A 184 0.12 19.26 -0.51
C LEU A 184 0.28 18.40 -1.77
N GLY A 185 -0.04 18.93 -2.95
CA GLY A 185 0.02 18.17 -4.21
C GLY A 185 -1.14 17.18 -4.39
N MET A 186 -1.87 16.84 -3.33
CA MET A 186 -2.94 15.84 -3.38
C MET A 186 -4.03 16.18 -4.39
N ARG A 187 -4.32 17.47 -4.61
CA ARG A 187 -5.31 17.91 -5.59
C ARG A 187 -4.78 17.89 -7.02
N LYS A 188 -3.46 18.06 -7.20
CA LYS A 188 -2.81 17.88 -8.51
C LYS A 188 -2.85 16.44 -8.96
N ASP A 189 -2.63 15.50 -8.03
CA ASP A 189 -2.71 14.07 -8.33
C ASP A 189 -4.14 13.64 -8.62
N LEU A 190 -5.13 14.15 -7.89
CA LEU A 190 -6.54 13.97 -8.21
C LEU A 190 -6.94 14.66 -9.52
N ALA A 191 -6.32 15.79 -9.88
CA ALA A 191 -6.54 16.46 -11.15
C ALA A 191 -5.85 15.73 -12.32
N GLY A 192 -4.74 15.04 -12.07
CA GLY A 192 -4.04 14.19 -13.04
C GLY A 192 -4.82 12.92 -13.41
N ILE A 193 -5.69 12.45 -12.51
CA ILE A 193 -6.58 11.30 -12.73
C ILE A 193 -7.88 11.73 -13.44
N ARG A 194 -8.19 13.04 -13.49
CA ARG A 194 -9.37 13.56 -14.17
C ARG A 194 -9.06 13.83 -15.64
N LEU A 195 -10.04 13.54 -16.48
CA LEU A 195 -10.02 14.05 -17.86
C LEU A 195 -9.82 15.58 -17.82
N SER A 196 -8.98 16.09 -18.72
CA SER A 196 -8.88 17.55 -18.88
C SER A 196 -10.26 18.12 -19.23
N ARG A 197 -10.54 19.35 -18.83
CA ARG A 197 -11.81 20.00 -19.19
C ARG A 197 -12.07 19.98 -20.69
N GLY A 198 -11.02 20.20 -21.49
CA GLY A 198 -11.15 20.15 -22.95
C GLY A 198 -11.44 18.75 -23.46
N SER A 199 -10.83 17.70 -22.90
CA SER A 199 -11.14 16.31 -23.26
C SER A 199 -12.57 15.94 -22.87
N GLU A 200 -13.02 16.34 -21.67
CA GLU A 200 -14.39 16.10 -21.22
C GLU A 200 -15.41 16.77 -22.14
N GLU A 201 -15.21 18.04 -22.47
CA GLU A 201 -16.09 18.80 -23.35
C GLU A 201 -16.11 18.21 -24.78
N PHE A 202 -14.93 17.83 -25.31
CA PHE A 202 -14.82 17.18 -26.61
C PHE A 202 -15.60 15.86 -26.66
N ILE A 203 -15.40 14.99 -25.66
CA ILE A 203 -16.13 13.71 -25.59
C ILE A 203 -17.62 13.95 -25.44
N ARG A 204 -18.06 14.91 -24.60
CA ARG A 204 -19.45 15.27 -24.38
C ARG A 204 -20.14 15.71 -25.66
N ASN A 205 -19.44 16.51 -26.47
CA ASN A 205 -19.97 17.00 -27.76
C ASN A 205 -19.98 15.91 -28.85
N ASN A 206 -19.24 14.82 -28.67
CA ASN A 206 -19.09 13.74 -29.64
C ASN A 206 -19.49 12.36 -29.07
N LEU A 207 -20.40 12.30 -28.09
CA LEU A 207 -20.77 11.06 -27.41
C LEU A 207 -21.19 9.91 -28.34
N SER A 208 -21.79 10.23 -29.49
CA SER A 208 -22.19 9.23 -30.47
C SER A 208 -21.01 8.40 -30.97
N SER A 209 -19.82 9.00 -31.10
CA SER A 209 -18.58 8.34 -31.53
C SER A 209 -17.88 7.57 -30.42
N PHE A 210 -18.17 7.91 -29.16
CA PHE A 210 -17.53 7.33 -27.97
C PHE A 210 -18.42 6.36 -27.20
N LYS A 211 -19.35 5.67 -27.86
CA LYS A 211 -20.25 4.71 -27.19
C LYS A 211 -19.51 3.52 -26.59
N ARG A 212 -18.48 3.03 -27.29
CA ARG A 212 -17.61 1.90 -26.89
C ARG A 212 -16.15 2.23 -27.20
N PRO A 213 -15.51 3.13 -26.44
CA PRO A 213 -14.12 3.46 -26.66
C PRO A 213 -13.21 2.36 -26.14
N PHE A 214 -12.10 2.13 -26.84
CA PHE A 214 -10.93 1.49 -26.24
C PHE A 214 -10.20 2.53 -25.41
N ASN A 215 -10.07 2.31 -24.12
CA ASN A 215 -9.48 3.29 -23.22
C ASN A 215 -8.28 2.70 -22.46
N ALA A 216 -7.37 3.59 -22.07
CA ALA A 216 -6.36 3.23 -21.09
C ALA A 216 -7.05 2.88 -19.76
N GLU A 217 -6.52 1.89 -19.05
CA GLU A 217 -7.05 1.40 -17.77
C GLU A 217 -7.27 2.54 -16.76
N THR A 218 -6.25 3.40 -16.60
CA THR A 218 -6.27 4.54 -15.69
C THR A 218 -7.37 5.56 -15.99
N LEU A 219 -7.88 5.58 -17.22
CA LEU A 219 -8.98 6.45 -17.63
C LEU A 219 -10.36 5.83 -17.40
N GLY A 220 -10.44 4.52 -17.17
CA GLY A 220 -11.71 3.82 -17.01
C GLY A 220 -12.57 4.40 -15.89
N GLY A 221 -12.02 4.56 -14.70
CA GLY A 221 -12.71 5.15 -13.55
C GLY A 221 -13.23 6.58 -13.81
N PRO A 222 -12.39 7.53 -14.26
CA PRO A 222 -12.83 8.87 -14.67
C PRO A 222 -13.91 8.89 -15.74
N LEU A 223 -13.79 8.05 -16.76
CA LEU A 223 -14.80 7.95 -17.83
C LEU A 223 -16.15 7.45 -17.32
N ILE A 224 -16.15 6.43 -16.46
CA ILE A 224 -17.35 5.94 -15.80
C ILE A 224 -17.98 7.05 -14.97
N TYR A 225 -17.19 7.74 -14.13
CA TYR A 225 -17.70 8.77 -13.24
C TYR A 225 -18.39 9.91 -13.98
N VAL A 226 -17.86 10.31 -15.14
CA VAL A 226 -18.38 11.48 -15.90
C VAL A 226 -19.48 11.10 -16.89
N PHE A 227 -19.39 9.92 -17.54
CA PHE A 227 -20.21 9.60 -18.71
C PHE A 227 -21.14 8.40 -18.55
N TRP A 228 -21.14 7.70 -17.41
CA TRP A 228 -22.13 6.66 -17.18
C TRP A 228 -23.56 7.23 -17.10
N PRO A 229 -24.58 6.60 -17.69
CA PRO A 229 -24.57 5.34 -18.46
C PRO A 229 -24.37 5.51 -19.99
N GLN A 230 -24.09 6.72 -20.50
CA GLN A 230 -24.04 7.02 -21.94
C GLN A 230 -22.86 6.36 -22.64
N MET A 231 -21.74 6.14 -21.90
CA MET A 231 -20.53 5.51 -22.40
C MET A 231 -20.22 4.24 -21.59
N LYS A 232 -19.76 3.19 -22.29
CA LYS A 232 -19.26 1.97 -21.67
C LYS A 232 -17.76 1.90 -21.90
N VAL A 233 -16.99 1.84 -20.84
CA VAL A 233 -15.53 1.70 -20.91
C VAL A 233 -15.14 0.27 -21.33
N PHE A 234 -13.98 0.12 -21.95
CA PHE A 234 -13.42 -1.17 -22.32
C PHE A 234 -12.81 -1.87 -21.12
N VAL A 235 -12.05 -1.12 -20.31
CA VAL A 235 -11.37 -1.60 -19.10
C VAL A 235 -11.36 -0.49 -18.05
N ASP A 236 -11.30 -0.88 -16.80
CA ASP A 236 -11.09 0.03 -15.65
C ASP A 236 -10.14 -0.60 -14.62
N ASP A 237 -9.81 0.16 -13.58
CA ASP A 237 -8.87 -0.19 -12.52
C ASP A 237 -9.35 -1.30 -11.55
N ARG A 238 -10.56 -1.86 -11.74
CA ARG A 238 -11.07 -3.02 -11.00
C ARG A 238 -10.67 -4.36 -11.64
N PHE A 239 -9.62 -4.37 -12.41
CA PHE A 239 -9.19 -5.49 -13.24
C PHE A 239 -9.13 -6.85 -12.50
N ALA A 240 -8.57 -6.91 -11.30
CA ALA A 240 -8.48 -8.16 -10.54
C ALA A 240 -9.85 -8.70 -10.06
N ASP A 241 -10.85 -7.82 -9.94
CA ASP A 241 -12.20 -8.19 -9.50
C ASP A 241 -13.14 -8.55 -10.66
N LEU A 242 -12.91 -7.99 -11.86
CA LEU A 242 -13.81 -8.09 -13.01
C LEU A 242 -13.21 -8.80 -14.21
N TYR A 243 -11.89 -8.72 -14.39
CA TYR A 243 -11.22 -9.20 -15.58
C TYR A 243 -10.22 -10.29 -15.22
N HIS A 244 -10.33 -11.44 -15.85
CA HIS A 244 -9.39 -12.54 -15.69
C HIS A 244 -8.21 -12.41 -16.68
N ASP A 245 -7.15 -13.20 -16.48
CA ASP A 245 -5.95 -13.20 -17.31
C ASP A 245 -6.26 -13.39 -18.81
N GLU A 246 -7.24 -14.21 -19.13
CA GLU A 246 -7.68 -14.43 -20.53
C GLU A 246 -8.09 -13.12 -21.22
N PHE A 247 -8.84 -12.25 -20.50
CA PHE A 247 -9.22 -10.95 -21.06
C PHE A 247 -8.07 -9.97 -21.01
N MET A 248 -7.38 -9.85 -19.88
CA MET A 248 -6.33 -8.84 -19.71
C MET A 248 -5.14 -9.11 -20.62
N ILE A 249 -4.64 -10.33 -20.64
CA ILE A 249 -3.47 -10.71 -21.46
C ILE A 249 -3.90 -11.00 -22.91
N GLY A 250 -4.98 -11.78 -23.07
CA GLY A 250 -5.42 -12.27 -24.38
C GLY A 250 -6.09 -11.21 -25.26
N VAL A 251 -6.71 -10.18 -24.65
CA VAL A 251 -7.49 -9.16 -25.36
C VAL A 251 -6.91 -7.77 -25.16
N TYR A 252 -6.94 -7.27 -23.91
CA TYR A 252 -6.59 -5.87 -23.64
C TYR A 252 -5.14 -5.54 -23.95
N LEU A 253 -4.18 -6.27 -23.36
CA LEU A 253 -2.75 -6.00 -23.56
C LEU A 253 -2.30 -6.24 -25.02
N LYS A 254 -2.88 -7.22 -25.71
CA LYS A 254 -2.64 -7.41 -27.15
C LYS A 254 -3.07 -6.20 -27.96
N ALA A 255 -4.25 -5.68 -27.70
CA ALA A 255 -4.75 -4.50 -28.39
C ALA A 255 -3.93 -3.25 -28.02
N ALA A 256 -3.62 -3.07 -26.73
CA ALA A 256 -2.87 -1.93 -26.22
C ALA A 256 -1.41 -1.87 -26.72
N SER A 257 -0.78 -3.03 -26.92
CA SER A 257 0.60 -3.11 -27.43
C SER A 257 0.72 -2.89 -28.95
N GLY A 258 -0.41 -2.78 -29.68
CA GLY A 258 -0.38 -2.63 -31.13
C GLY A 258 0.16 -3.86 -31.87
N GLY A 259 0.02 -5.06 -31.29
CA GLY A 259 0.41 -6.34 -31.90
C GLY A 259 -0.31 -6.58 -33.23
N ALA A 260 0.12 -7.58 -34.02
CA ALA A 260 -0.37 -7.79 -35.36
C ALA A 260 -1.92 -7.87 -35.49
N ASP A 261 -2.58 -8.38 -34.46
CA ASP A 261 -4.03 -8.67 -34.48
C ASP A 261 -4.87 -7.60 -33.71
N TRP A 262 -4.29 -6.44 -33.36
CA TRP A 262 -5.00 -5.45 -32.54
C TRP A 262 -6.31 -4.96 -33.18
N LYS A 263 -6.35 -4.82 -34.51
CA LYS A 263 -7.56 -4.40 -35.23
C LYS A 263 -8.67 -5.44 -35.12
N ASP A 264 -8.35 -6.71 -35.32
CA ASP A 264 -9.30 -7.82 -35.23
C ASP A 264 -9.90 -7.92 -33.80
N VAL A 265 -9.09 -7.63 -32.81
CA VAL A 265 -9.56 -7.56 -31.41
C VAL A 265 -10.56 -6.43 -31.25
N LEU A 266 -10.23 -5.21 -31.67
CA LEU A 266 -11.12 -4.05 -31.54
C LEU A 266 -12.42 -4.23 -32.32
N ASP A 267 -12.36 -4.76 -33.54
CA ASP A 267 -13.53 -5.02 -34.38
C ASP A 267 -14.45 -6.08 -33.75
N ARG A 268 -13.87 -7.15 -33.19
CA ARG A 268 -14.63 -8.22 -32.51
C ARG A 268 -15.38 -7.69 -31.31
N TRP A 269 -14.82 -6.74 -30.58
CA TRP A 269 -15.43 -6.11 -29.41
C TRP A 269 -16.30 -4.91 -29.74
N GLY A 270 -16.42 -4.56 -31.04
CA GLY A 270 -17.25 -3.45 -31.51
C GLY A 270 -16.79 -2.09 -30.99
N VAL A 271 -15.48 -1.91 -30.91
CA VAL A 271 -14.86 -0.65 -30.48
C VAL A 271 -15.06 0.38 -31.60
N THR A 272 -15.50 1.59 -31.22
CA THR A 272 -15.79 2.66 -32.18
C THR A 272 -14.74 3.77 -32.19
N SER A 273 -13.93 3.85 -31.14
CA SER A 273 -12.95 4.92 -30.94
C SER A 273 -11.89 4.50 -29.92
N ALA A 274 -10.82 5.27 -29.79
CA ALA A 274 -9.80 5.07 -28.75
C ALA A 274 -9.57 6.37 -27.96
N ILE A 275 -9.31 6.24 -26.66
CA ILE A 275 -9.05 7.35 -25.73
C ILE A 275 -7.79 7.06 -24.93
#